data_bece9e0d322138371ed27340109a448b
#
_entry.id   bece9e0d322138371ed27340109a448b
#
_cell.length_a   1.000
_cell.length_b   1.000
_cell.length_c   1.000
_cell.angle_alpha   90.00
_cell.angle_beta   90.00
_cell.angle_gamma   90.00
#
_symmetry.space_group_name_H-M   'P 1'
#
loop_
_entity.id
_entity.type
_entity.pdbx_description
1 polymer ?
#
loop_
_entity_poly.entity_id
_entity_poly.type
_entity_poly.pdbx_seq_one_letter_code
_entity_poly.pdbx_strand_id
1 'polypeptide(L)'
;VTAACAIENIPDIYSRTFECDGKYETSDGTVICNGVHGTVDFQKAMNESCNCAFAEITLELGADKLLATAESMGFNSKLYAKEVRLTKSRFSPSKTSKAELGWAGIGQSTTYINPAHLLSIAGAIANGGEGYAPDRIKSTGTLSEIVGRLPSTMVRIKPDTAAKLNDLLRSNVKDKYGDWK
;
A
#
# COMPACT_ATOMS: atom_id res chain seq x y z
N VAL A 1 -0.37 1.32 0.80
CA VAL A 1 -0.93 2.09 1.92
C VAL A 1 -1.05 3.55 1.53
N THR A 2 0.07 4.25 1.30
CA THR A 2 0.10 5.70 1.07
C THR A 2 -0.78 6.16 -0.08
N ALA A 3 -0.73 5.49 -1.23
CA ALA A 3 -1.61 5.81 -2.37
C ALA A 3 -3.10 5.64 -2.02
N ALA A 4 -3.47 4.57 -1.30
CA ALA A 4 -4.84 4.38 -0.83
C ALA A 4 -5.27 5.51 0.11
N CYS A 5 -4.42 5.85 1.08
CA CYS A 5 -4.66 6.93 2.02
C CYS A 5 -4.80 8.29 1.31
N ALA A 6 -3.96 8.57 0.30
CA ALA A 6 -4.03 9.79 -0.50
C ALA A 6 -5.34 9.89 -1.28
N ILE A 7 -5.74 8.83 -1.97
CA ILE A 7 -7.01 8.77 -2.72
C ILE A 7 -8.22 9.05 -1.82
N GLU A 8 -8.16 8.62 -0.57
CA GLU A 8 -9.28 8.78 0.39
C GLU A 8 -9.30 10.12 1.13
N ASN A 9 -8.15 10.80 1.24
CA ASN A 9 -8.02 11.96 2.12
C ASN A 9 -7.54 13.24 1.44
N ILE A 10 -7.12 13.19 0.18
CA ILE A 10 -6.68 14.34 -0.61
C ILE A 10 -7.56 14.45 -1.85
N PRO A 11 -8.62 15.31 -1.82
CA PRO A 11 -9.63 15.34 -2.89
C PRO A 11 -9.09 15.65 -4.28
N ASP A 12 -8.04 16.46 -4.35
CA ASP A 12 -7.41 16.94 -5.60
C ASP A 12 -6.15 16.17 -5.99
N ILE A 13 -5.89 15.00 -5.40
CA ILE A 13 -4.64 14.23 -5.59
C ILE A 13 -4.30 13.97 -7.06
N TYR A 14 -5.31 13.74 -7.90
CA TYR A 14 -5.12 13.45 -9.33
C TYR A 14 -4.81 14.68 -10.18
N SER A 15 -5.05 15.89 -9.68
CA SER A 15 -4.73 17.15 -10.37
C SER A 15 -3.46 17.81 -9.84
N ARG A 16 -2.84 17.25 -8.82
CA ARG A 16 -1.61 17.76 -8.25
C ARG A 16 -0.39 17.36 -9.03
N THR A 17 0.63 18.21 -8.97
CA THR A 17 1.99 17.92 -9.43
C THR A 17 2.97 18.05 -8.28
N PHE A 18 4.05 17.29 -8.37
CA PHE A 18 5.12 17.20 -7.37
C PHE A 18 6.46 17.40 -8.07
N GLU A 19 7.38 18.08 -7.41
CA GLU A 19 8.72 18.30 -7.93
C GLU A 19 9.69 17.25 -7.36
N CYS A 20 10.53 16.69 -8.22
CA CYS A 20 11.52 15.70 -7.85
C CYS A 20 12.87 16.03 -8.46
N ASP A 21 13.76 16.58 -7.67
CA ASP A 21 15.18 16.82 -8.00
C ASP A 21 16.12 15.71 -7.49
N GLY A 22 15.56 14.56 -7.07
CA GLY A 22 16.29 13.41 -6.56
C GLY A 22 16.31 13.30 -5.03
N LYS A 23 15.78 14.28 -4.31
CA LYS A 23 15.68 14.28 -2.83
C LYS A 23 14.51 15.12 -2.36
N TYR A 24 13.99 14.80 -1.19
CA TYR A 24 12.98 15.59 -0.49
C TYR A 24 13.52 15.95 0.91
N GLU A 25 13.76 17.22 1.16
CA GLU A 25 14.31 17.69 2.44
C GLU A 25 13.21 17.94 3.45
N THR A 26 13.42 17.50 4.67
CA THR A 26 12.56 17.74 5.82
C THR A 26 13.33 18.53 6.88
N SER A 27 12.66 18.94 7.94
CA SER A 27 13.31 19.69 9.03
C SER A 27 14.34 18.87 9.83
N ASP A 28 14.36 17.55 9.69
CA ASP A 28 15.15 16.63 10.52
C ASP A 28 15.82 15.51 9.71
N GLY A 29 15.84 15.64 8.38
CA GLY A 29 16.53 14.70 7.52
C GLY A 29 16.04 14.76 6.07
N THR A 30 16.50 13.82 5.25
CA THR A 30 16.25 13.81 3.81
C THR A 30 15.74 12.46 3.35
N VAL A 31 14.72 12.46 2.50
CA VAL A 31 14.27 11.27 1.76
C VAL A 31 14.89 11.31 0.37
N ILE A 32 15.72 10.31 0.08
CA ILE A 32 16.40 10.20 -1.22
C ILE A 32 15.50 9.49 -2.22
N CYS A 33 15.44 10.00 -3.44
CA CYS A 33 14.76 9.37 -4.55
C CYS A 33 15.71 8.49 -5.36
N ASN A 34 15.15 7.55 -6.11
CA ASN A 34 15.90 6.64 -7.00
C ASN A 34 16.33 7.31 -8.32
N GLY A 35 15.95 8.57 -8.54
CA GLY A 35 16.29 9.37 -9.71
C GLY A 35 15.75 10.78 -9.63
N VAL A 36 16.07 11.60 -10.62
CA VAL A 36 15.48 12.93 -10.82
C VAL A 36 14.33 12.79 -11.80
N HIS A 37 13.09 12.99 -11.37
CA HIS A 37 11.90 12.77 -12.18
C HIS A 37 11.29 14.07 -12.74
N GLY A 38 11.80 15.24 -12.27
CA GLY A 38 11.23 16.55 -12.60
C GLY A 38 9.82 16.70 -12.04
N THR A 39 8.98 17.43 -12.76
CA THR A 39 7.57 17.58 -12.42
C THR A 39 6.80 16.32 -12.76
N VAL A 40 6.15 15.73 -11.77
CA VAL A 40 5.33 14.50 -11.92
C VAL A 40 3.94 14.72 -11.33
N ASP A 41 2.92 14.21 -11.99
CA ASP A 41 1.59 14.03 -11.41
C ASP A 41 1.53 12.75 -10.53
N PHE A 42 0.40 12.51 -9.91
CA PHE A 42 0.23 11.35 -9.01
C PHE A 42 0.41 10.01 -9.74
N GLN A 43 -0.11 9.89 -10.98
CA GLN A 43 0.04 8.68 -11.79
C GLN A 43 1.51 8.44 -12.17
N LYS A 44 2.19 9.46 -12.67
CA LYS A 44 3.61 9.38 -13.05
C LYS A 44 4.48 9.12 -11.82
N ALA A 45 4.19 9.76 -10.67
CA ALA A 45 4.90 9.51 -9.42
C ALA A 45 4.79 8.03 -8.98
N MET A 46 3.61 7.42 -9.17
CA MET A 46 3.40 5.99 -8.92
C MET A 46 4.18 5.12 -9.92
N ASN A 47 4.15 5.45 -11.21
CA ASN A 47 4.84 4.71 -12.27
C ASN A 47 6.36 4.77 -12.10
N GLU A 48 6.91 5.92 -11.75
CA GLU A 48 8.35 6.12 -11.55
C GLU A 48 8.83 5.71 -10.15
N SER A 49 7.92 5.29 -9.26
CA SER A 49 8.24 5.04 -7.85
C SER A 49 8.94 6.24 -7.20
N CYS A 50 8.40 7.44 -7.41
CA CYS A 50 9.00 8.69 -6.98
C CYS A 50 8.92 8.87 -5.47
N ASN A 51 10.06 8.74 -4.77
CA ASN A 51 10.12 8.89 -3.32
C ASN A 51 9.81 10.32 -2.88
N CYS A 52 10.22 11.34 -3.67
CA CYS A 52 9.96 12.75 -3.34
C CYS A 52 8.45 13.02 -3.25
N ALA A 53 7.70 12.69 -4.31
CA ALA A 53 6.25 12.88 -4.34
C ALA A 53 5.55 12.12 -3.22
N PHE A 54 5.92 10.86 -2.99
CA PHE A 54 5.30 10.05 -1.93
C PHE A 54 5.71 10.47 -0.52
N ALA A 55 6.90 11.05 -0.32
CA ALA A 55 7.29 11.65 0.95
C ALA A 55 6.45 12.91 1.25
N GLU A 56 6.26 13.79 0.26
CA GLU A 56 5.41 14.97 0.38
C GLU A 56 3.97 14.60 0.72
N ILE A 57 3.37 13.68 -0.04
CA ILE A 57 2.03 13.12 0.23
C ILE A 57 1.95 12.55 1.65
N THR A 58 2.96 11.81 2.06
CA THR A 58 3.03 11.18 3.39
C THR A 58 3.02 12.21 4.51
N LEU A 59 3.80 13.28 4.36
CA LEU A 59 3.87 14.35 5.36
C LEU A 59 2.56 15.14 5.45
N GLU A 60 1.88 15.37 4.33
CA GLU A 60 0.55 16.00 4.32
C GLU A 60 -0.51 15.13 5.01
N LEU A 61 -0.51 13.84 4.75
CA LEU A 61 -1.44 12.88 5.36
C LEU A 61 -1.22 12.74 6.87
N GLY A 62 0.03 12.70 7.28
CA GLY A 62 0.42 12.49 8.66
C GLY A 62 0.34 11.03 9.13
N ALA A 63 1.00 10.77 10.24
CA ALA A 63 1.17 9.41 10.77
C ALA A 63 -0.16 8.71 11.12
N ASP A 64 -1.12 9.45 11.69
CA ASP A 64 -2.37 8.86 12.19
C ASP A 64 -3.27 8.35 11.06
N LYS A 65 -3.44 9.11 9.97
CA LYS A 65 -4.23 8.67 8.81
C LYS A 65 -3.58 7.47 8.11
N LEU A 66 -2.24 7.53 7.95
CA LEU A 66 -1.49 6.44 7.35
C LEU A 66 -1.58 5.16 8.19
N LEU A 67 -1.48 5.27 9.52
CA LEU A 67 -1.62 4.14 10.43
C LEU A 67 -3.01 3.53 10.35
N ALA A 68 -4.06 4.34 10.41
CA ALA A 68 -5.44 3.88 10.29
C ALA A 68 -5.69 3.15 8.96
N THR A 69 -5.19 3.69 7.84
CA THR A 69 -5.28 3.04 6.53
C THR A 69 -4.50 1.72 6.51
N ALA A 70 -3.29 1.68 7.07
CA ALA A 70 -2.50 0.46 7.14
C ALA A 70 -3.20 -0.62 7.99
N GLU A 71 -3.81 -0.25 9.11
CA GLU A 71 -4.56 -1.18 9.98
C GLU A 71 -5.82 -1.73 9.30
N SER A 72 -6.55 -0.91 8.55
CA SER A 72 -7.68 -1.40 7.73
C SER A 72 -7.23 -2.39 6.65
N MET A 73 -6.00 -2.24 6.16
CA MET A 73 -5.36 -3.15 5.23
C MET A 73 -4.71 -4.37 5.91
N GLY A 74 -4.86 -4.55 7.24
CA GLY A 74 -4.40 -5.73 7.98
C GLY A 74 -2.99 -5.62 8.57
N PHE A 75 -2.29 -4.49 8.43
CA PHE A 75 -1.02 -4.30 9.13
C PHE A 75 -1.20 -4.34 10.64
N ASN A 76 -0.14 -4.66 11.36
CA ASN A 76 -0.07 -4.77 12.82
C ASN A 76 -0.97 -5.85 13.45
N SER A 77 -1.84 -6.48 12.65
CA SER A 77 -2.74 -7.55 13.08
C SER A 77 -2.05 -8.92 13.10
N LYS A 78 -2.61 -9.86 13.85
CA LYS A 78 -2.16 -11.25 13.81
C LYS A 78 -2.45 -11.84 12.42
N LEU A 79 -1.45 -12.48 11.84
CA LEU A 79 -1.56 -13.10 10.52
C LEU A 79 -1.57 -14.63 10.67
N TYR A 80 -2.51 -15.27 10.01
CA TYR A 80 -2.63 -16.72 9.97
C TYR A 80 -2.83 -17.19 8.53
N ALA A 81 -2.19 -18.31 8.19
CA ALA A 81 -2.55 -19.13 7.04
C ALA A 81 -3.29 -20.35 7.59
N LYS A 82 -4.61 -20.25 7.70
CA LYS A 82 -5.46 -21.17 8.43
C LYS A 82 -5.02 -21.27 9.92
N GLU A 83 -4.54 -22.43 10.37
CA GLU A 83 -4.10 -22.66 11.75
C GLU A 83 -2.63 -22.25 11.99
N VAL A 84 -1.88 -21.99 10.91
CA VAL A 84 -0.46 -21.65 11.02
C VAL A 84 -0.30 -20.15 11.22
N ARG A 85 0.27 -19.77 12.37
CA ARG A 85 0.62 -18.40 12.66
C ARG A 85 1.80 -17.96 11.79
N LEU A 86 1.64 -16.85 11.08
CA LEU A 86 2.68 -16.20 10.29
C LEU A 86 3.23 -14.96 11.02
N THR A 87 4.42 -14.53 10.61
CA THR A 87 4.96 -13.25 11.07
C THR A 87 4.06 -12.11 10.57
N LYS A 88 3.60 -11.28 11.48
CA LYS A 88 2.74 -10.14 11.14
C LYS A 88 3.50 -9.08 10.34
N SER A 89 2.81 -8.43 9.43
CA SER A 89 3.29 -7.19 8.82
C SER A 89 3.26 -6.05 9.83
N ARG A 90 4.22 -5.15 9.74
CA ARG A 90 4.35 -4.00 10.64
C ARG A 90 4.36 -2.72 9.83
N PHE A 91 3.59 -1.75 10.28
CA PHE A 91 3.65 -0.36 9.86
C PHE A 91 3.61 0.52 11.11
N SER A 92 4.66 1.28 11.34
CA SER A 92 4.80 2.11 12.54
C SER A 92 5.41 3.47 12.14
N PRO A 93 4.59 4.37 11.57
CA PRO A 93 5.06 5.68 11.12
C PRO A 93 5.44 6.56 12.31
N SER A 94 6.54 7.30 12.19
CA SER A 94 6.98 8.23 13.22
C SER A 94 5.99 9.39 13.36
N LYS A 95 5.73 9.80 14.60
CA LYS A 95 4.93 11.01 14.91
C LYS A 95 5.80 12.23 15.22
N THR A 96 7.10 12.02 15.43
CA THR A 96 8.03 13.03 15.89
C THR A 96 9.08 13.40 14.84
N SER A 97 9.45 12.48 13.97
CA SER A 97 10.41 12.70 12.89
C SER A 97 9.71 12.73 11.53
N LYS A 98 9.88 13.81 10.80
CA LYS A 98 9.34 13.98 9.45
C LYS A 98 10.09 13.12 8.44
N ALA A 99 11.41 13.02 8.57
CA ALA A 99 12.21 12.17 7.70
C ALA A 99 11.81 10.69 7.85
N GLU A 100 11.71 10.19 9.09
CA GLU A 100 11.25 8.81 9.34
C GLU A 100 9.82 8.56 8.86
N LEU A 101 8.93 9.55 9.03
CA LEU A 101 7.57 9.47 8.51
C LEU A 101 7.57 9.34 6.98
N GLY A 102 8.35 10.18 6.29
CA GLY A 102 8.52 10.10 4.83
C GLY A 102 9.03 8.73 4.38
N TRP A 103 10.07 8.22 5.04
CA TRP A 103 10.61 6.87 4.76
C TRP A 103 9.60 5.76 5.02
N ALA A 104 8.81 5.84 6.07
CA ALA A 104 7.75 4.85 6.35
C ALA A 104 6.67 4.88 5.26
N GLY A 105 6.29 6.07 4.78
CA GLY A 105 5.27 6.24 3.75
C GLY A 105 5.64 5.67 2.38
N ILE A 106 6.94 5.61 2.06
CA ILE A 106 7.44 4.94 0.85
C ILE A 106 7.77 3.45 1.06
N GLY A 107 7.41 2.90 2.23
CA GLY A 107 7.59 1.48 2.53
C GLY A 107 8.97 1.10 3.06
N GLN A 108 9.72 2.04 3.60
CA GLN A 108 11.06 1.85 4.15
C GLN A 108 11.06 2.00 5.69
N SER A 109 12.25 1.94 6.30
CA SER A 109 12.47 2.14 7.74
C SER A 109 11.69 1.13 8.60
N THR A 110 10.60 1.53 9.23
CA THR A 110 9.79 0.72 10.16
C THR A 110 8.70 -0.11 9.48
N THR A 111 8.67 -0.15 8.16
CA THR A 111 7.65 -0.87 7.37
C THR A 111 8.17 -2.25 6.97
N TYR A 112 7.44 -3.29 7.38
CA TYR A 112 7.72 -4.68 7.03
C TYR A 112 6.44 -5.35 6.56
N ILE A 113 6.51 -6.09 5.45
CA ILE A 113 5.36 -6.82 4.94
C ILE A 113 5.67 -8.31 4.79
N ASN A 114 4.74 -9.14 5.27
CA ASN A 114 4.78 -10.58 5.03
C ASN A 114 4.31 -10.86 3.58
N PRO A 115 4.99 -11.71 2.80
CA PRO A 115 4.59 -12.00 1.43
C PRO A 115 3.16 -12.52 1.28
N ALA A 116 2.67 -13.33 2.22
CA ALA A 116 1.29 -13.82 2.20
C ALA A 116 0.28 -12.69 2.44
N HIS A 117 0.63 -11.70 3.28
CA HIS A 117 -0.18 -10.50 3.48
C HIS A 117 -0.17 -9.60 2.22
N LEU A 118 1.00 -9.44 1.58
CA LEU A 118 1.09 -8.69 0.32
C LEU A 118 0.18 -9.29 -0.75
N LEU A 119 0.13 -10.62 -0.87
CA LEU A 119 -0.79 -11.32 -1.77
C LEU A 119 -2.25 -11.01 -1.43
N SER A 120 -2.61 -10.97 -0.14
CA SER A 120 -3.99 -10.62 0.28
C SER A 120 -4.34 -9.17 -0.05
N ILE A 121 -3.38 -8.24 0.05
CA ILE A 121 -3.58 -6.84 -0.35
C ILE A 121 -3.77 -6.74 -1.87
N ALA A 122 -2.94 -7.42 -2.66
CA ALA A 122 -3.08 -7.45 -4.11
C ALA A 122 -4.44 -8.07 -4.51
N GLY A 123 -4.83 -9.15 -3.83
CA GLY A 123 -6.15 -9.76 -3.99
C GLY A 123 -7.30 -8.81 -3.65
N ALA A 124 -7.17 -8.02 -2.57
CA ALA A 124 -8.17 -7.01 -2.20
C ALA A 124 -8.34 -5.95 -3.28
N ILE A 125 -7.24 -5.43 -3.82
CA ILE A 125 -7.29 -4.43 -4.90
C ILE A 125 -8.00 -4.99 -6.14
N ALA A 126 -7.71 -6.25 -6.51
CA ALA A 126 -8.33 -6.91 -7.66
C ALA A 126 -9.79 -7.33 -7.41
N ASN A 127 -10.19 -7.50 -6.15
CA ASN A 127 -11.51 -8.03 -5.74
C ASN A 127 -12.40 -6.97 -5.09
N GLY A 128 -12.35 -5.74 -5.58
CA GLY A 128 -13.25 -4.68 -5.13
C GLY A 128 -13.08 -4.24 -3.69
N GLY A 129 -11.90 -4.47 -3.10
CA GLY A 129 -11.52 -3.97 -1.77
C GLY A 129 -11.50 -5.00 -0.65
N GLU A 130 -11.92 -6.25 -0.91
CA GLU A 130 -11.90 -7.32 0.10
C GLU A 130 -10.81 -8.35 -0.18
N GLY A 131 -9.84 -8.43 0.73
CA GLY A 131 -8.77 -9.42 0.72
C GLY A 131 -8.94 -10.44 1.84
N TYR A 132 -8.72 -11.69 1.51
CA TYR A 132 -8.91 -12.81 2.42
C TYR A 132 -7.58 -13.34 2.97
N ALA A 133 -7.65 -13.96 4.14
CA ALA A 133 -6.52 -14.65 4.73
C ALA A 133 -6.05 -15.78 3.78
N PRO A 134 -4.72 -15.98 3.63
CA PRO A 134 -4.21 -17.03 2.76
C PRO A 134 -4.58 -18.43 3.29
N ASP A 135 -4.98 -19.32 2.39
CA ASP A 135 -5.15 -20.75 2.68
C ASP A 135 -4.17 -21.56 1.82
N ARG A 136 -3.62 -22.63 2.40
CA ARG A 136 -2.66 -23.51 1.71
C ARG A 136 -3.30 -24.79 1.17
N ILE A 137 -4.53 -25.09 1.58
CA ILE A 137 -5.16 -26.36 1.27
C ILE A 137 -6.43 -26.12 0.48
N LYS A 138 -6.44 -26.59 -0.76
CA LYS A 138 -7.67 -26.68 -1.55
C LYS A 138 -8.61 -27.69 -0.89
N SER A 139 -9.91 -27.39 -0.82
CA SER A 139 -10.92 -28.26 -0.21
C SER A 139 -10.82 -29.70 -0.74
N THR A 140 -10.91 -30.67 0.16
CA THR A 140 -11.00 -32.08 -0.16
C THR A 140 -12.44 -32.56 -0.42
N GLY A 141 -13.43 -31.67 -0.32
CA GLY A 141 -14.79 -31.90 -0.85
C GLY A 141 -15.84 -32.35 0.16
N THR A 142 -15.58 -32.38 1.46
CA THR A 142 -16.63 -32.64 2.45
C THR A 142 -17.40 -31.39 2.86
N LEU A 143 -18.71 -31.50 3.08
CA LEU A 143 -19.59 -30.35 3.41
C LEU A 143 -19.14 -29.63 4.69
N SER A 144 -18.67 -30.35 5.70
CA SER A 144 -18.15 -29.79 6.95
C SER A 144 -16.86 -28.99 6.75
N GLU A 145 -16.03 -29.39 5.79
CA GLU A 145 -14.82 -28.65 5.42
C GLU A 145 -15.14 -27.38 4.61
N ILE A 146 -16.19 -27.41 3.79
CA ILE A 146 -16.65 -26.25 3.02
C ILE A 146 -17.22 -25.17 3.97
N VAL A 147 -18.05 -25.55 4.92
CA VAL A 147 -18.67 -24.62 5.88
C VAL A 147 -17.66 -24.08 6.90
N GLY A 148 -16.67 -24.88 7.32
CA GLY A 148 -15.59 -24.46 8.22
C GLY A 148 -14.50 -23.60 7.57
N ARG A 149 -14.60 -23.34 6.25
CA ARG A 149 -13.60 -22.62 5.45
C ARG A 149 -14.10 -21.33 4.84
N LEU A 150 -15.11 -20.70 5.43
CA LEU A 150 -15.46 -19.36 5.00
C LEU A 150 -14.22 -18.47 5.12
N PRO A 151 -13.79 -17.81 4.02
CA PRO A 151 -12.62 -16.97 4.05
C PRO A 151 -12.83 -15.83 5.02
N SER A 152 -11.91 -15.66 5.97
CA SER A 152 -11.92 -14.51 6.86
C SER A 152 -11.35 -13.30 6.13
N THR A 153 -12.11 -12.21 6.06
CA THR A 153 -11.64 -10.94 5.50
C THR A 153 -10.50 -10.41 6.39
N MET A 154 -9.36 -10.20 5.79
CA MET A 154 -8.16 -9.70 6.45
C MET A 154 -7.80 -8.28 6.03
N VAL A 155 -8.08 -7.92 4.78
CA VAL A 155 -7.79 -6.63 4.17
C VAL A 155 -9.10 -5.96 3.77
N ARG A 156 -9.25 -4.70 4.15
CA ARG A 156 -10.39 -3.87 3.74
C ARG A 156 -9.89 -2.57 3.12
N ILE A 157 -10.32 -2.33 1.91
CA ILE A 157 -10.12 -1.10 1.13
C ILE A 157 -11.49 -0.69 0.61
N LYS A 158 -11.81 0.60 0.58
CA LYS A 158 -13.09 1.04 -0.01
C LYS A 158 -13.16 0.62 -1.48
N PRO A 159 -14.31 0.16 -2.00
CA PRO A 159 -14.41 -0.32 -3.38
C PRO A 159 -13.93 0.69 -4.43
N ASP A 160 -14.28 1.97 -4.27
CA ASP A 160 -13.83 3.04 -5.16
C ASP A 160 -12.31 3.24 -5.09
N THR A 161 -11.72 3.18 -3.90
CA THR A 161 -10.26 3.25 -3.70
C THR A 161 -9.56 2.05 -4.33
N ALA A 162 -10.13 0.85 -4.20
CA ALA A 162 -9.58 -0.36 -4.81
C ALA A 162 -9.60 -0.29 -6.34
N ALA A 163 -10.70 0.20 -6.94
CA ALA A 163 -10.80 0.43 -8.38
C ALA A 163 -9.72 1.40 -8.87
N LYS A 164 -9.58 2.56 -8.22
CA LYS A 164 -8.55 3.56 -8.55
C LYS A 164 -7.13 3.02 -8.40
N LEU A 165 -6.86 2.25 -7.34
CA LEU A 165 -5.56 1.60 -7.15
C LEU A 165 -5.27 0.56 -8.24
N ASN A 166 -6.29 -0.20 -8.65
CA ASN A 166 -6.15 -1.18 -9.73
C ASN A 166 -5.77 -0.47 -11.05
N ASP A 167 -6.41 0.64 -11.38
CA ASP A 167 -6.10 1.42 -12.57
C ASP A 167 -4.68 2.00 -12.54
N LEU A 168 -4.27 2.58 -11.39
CA LEU A 168 -2.91 3.07 -11.17
C LEU A 168 -1.85 1.97 -11.37
N LEU A 169 -2.07 0.78 -10.79
CA LEU A 169 -1.13 -0.34 -10.90
C LEU A 169 -1.09 -0.92 -12.31
N ARG A 170 -2.23 -1.00 -13.01
CA ARG A 170 -2.28 -1.45 -14.41
C ARG A 170 -1.57 -0.49 -15.34
N SER A 171 -1.75 0.82 -15.14
CA SER A 171 -1.01 1.85 -15.89
C SER A 171 0.50 1.71 -15.68
N ASN A 172 0.95 1.51 -14.45
CA ASN A 172 2.37 1.28 -14.14
C ASN A 172 2.95 0.08 -14.92
N VAL A 173 2.24 -1.04 -14.94
CA VAL A 173 2.69 -2.23 -15.69
C VAL A 173 2.75 -1.95 -17.18
N LYS A 174 1.73 -1.31 -17.73
CA LYS A 174 1.66 -0.98 -19.16
C LYS A 174 2.79 -0.03 -19.58
N ASP A 175 3.04 1.02 -18.81
CA ASP A 175 4.05 2.02 -19.11
C ASP A 175 5.48 1.45 -19.04
N LYS A 176 5.76 0.58 -18.05
CA LYS A 176 7.11 0.04 -17.84
C LYS A 176 7.41 -1.24 -18.62
N TYR A 177 6.41 -2.06 -18.87
CA TYR A 177 6.61 -3.40 -19.44
C TYR A 177 5.85 -3.64 -20.76
N GLY A 178 5.05 -2.66 -21.20
CA GLY A 178 4.21 -2.78 -22.39
C GLY A 178 3.01 -3.72 -22.18
N ASP A 179 2.31 -4.00 -23.27
CA ASP A 179 1.21 -4.96 -23.24
C ASP A 179 1.76 -6.39 -23.17
N TRP A 180 1.73 -6.99 -21.98
CA TRP A 180 1.93 -8.43 -21.83
C TRP A 180 0.75 -9.16 -22.46
N LYS A 181 1.02 -9.77 -23.59
CA LYS A 181 0.09 -10.70 -24.27
C LYS A 181 0.27 -12.09 -23.73
#